data_36205dbd050909c8375cb64af9fd507f
#
_entry.id   36205dbd050909c8375cb64af9fd507f
#
_cell.length_a   1.000
_cell.length_b   1.000
_cell.length_c   1.000
_cell.angle_alpha   90.00
_cell.angle_beta   90.00
_cell.angle_gamma   90.00
#
_symmetry.space_group_name_H-M   'P 1'
#
loop_
_entity.id
_entity.type
_entity.pdbx_description
1 polymer ?
#
loop_
_entity_poly.entity_id
_entity_poly.type
_entity_poly.pdbx_seq_one_letter_code
_entity_poly.pdbx_strand_id
1 'polypeptide(L)'
;MGINPSAGDVGRAVQAAARHNRFHPVRDYFASLVWDRVPRLSSWLQTYFHVDDSEYVRAIGLRYLISAVARIYQPGAKVDHVLVLEGPQGKQKSEALRTLAVNDAWFTDRLSHISSKDAILEIVGVLIVEIAEMDALTKATTSATKSFLTRRYDRFRPPWGKHPVTLPRQSVFAGSINPTVGGYLKDPTGARRFWPVACRGMIDRDGLEKVRDQLWAEAVQQYKAGAPWWLETPELEALATAEQAARFVVDAWEAPIREWLGDRSDVGVTEVLEHALGLSGKECTQSAQNRVVKILTHLGFSRHRPRTPDGRKQRYQRDPVFAKKVSRQG
;
A
#
# COMPACT_ATOMS: atom_id res chain seq x y z
N MET A 1 8.38 43.83 -41.18
CA MET A 1 9.52 43.45 -40.32
C MET A 1 9.21 42.07 -39.73
N GLY A 2 9.96 41.03 -40.12
CA GLY A 2 9.80 39.70 -39.55
C GLY A 2 10.48 39.64 -38.16
N ILE A 3 9.75 39.21 -37.15
CA ILE A 3 10.30 38.92 -35.82
C ILE A 3 11.03 37.57 -35.94
N ASN A 4 12.34 37.57 -35.74
CA ASN A 4 13.15 36.34 -35.68
C ASN A 4 13.55 36.07 -34.25
N PRO A 5 12.67 35.36 -33.45
CA PRO A 5 12.89 35.17 -32.03
C PRO A 5 14.02 34.15 -31.78
N SER A 6 14.81 34.37 -30.74
CA SER A 6 15.76 33.35 -30.28
C SER A 6 15.05 32.10 -29.79
N ALA A 7 15.73 30.93 -29.81
CA ALA A 7 15.18 29.69 -29.24
C ALA A 7 14.74 29.84 -27.76
N GLY A 8 15.44 30.71 -27.00
CA GLY A 8 15.07 31.05 -25.63
C GLY A 8 13.77 31.87 -25.55
N ASP A 9 13.52 32.78 -26.51
CA ASP A 9 12.26 33.55 -26.55
C ASP A 9 11.09 32.67 -26.92
N VAL A 10 11.27 31.79 -27.90
CA VAL A 10 10.27 30.76 -28.27
C VAL A 10 9.94 29.86 -27.05
N GLY A 11 10.95 29.39 -26.37
CA GLY A 11 10.73 28.56 -25.16
C GLY A 11 9.95 29.30 -24.07
N ARG A 12 10.25 30.57 -23.82
CA ARG A 12 9.49 31.39 -22.85
C ARG A 12 8.03 31.61 -23.30
N ALA A 13 7.82 31.89 -24.57
CA ALA A 13 6.48 32.08 -25.15
C ALA A 13 5.64 30.80 -25.07
N VAL A 14 6.21 29.65 -25.42
CA VAL A 14 5.55 28.33 -25.27
C VAL A 14 5.18 28.05 -23.82
N GLN A 15 6.08 28.30 -22.84
CA GLN A 15 5.78 28.13 -21.43
C GLN A 15 4.67 29.07 -20.96
N ALA A 16 4.66 30.33 -21.42
CA ALA A 16 3.60 31.28 -21.09
C ALA A 16 2.25 30.82 -21.65
N ALA A 17 2.22 30.41 -22.92
CA ALA A 17 1.02 29.85 -23.55
C ALA A 17 0.50 28.62 -22.86
N ALA A 18 1.37 27.67 -22.49
CA ALA A 18 1.00 26.47 -21.76
C ALA A 18 0.42 26.77 -20.36
N ARG A 19 0.92 27.83 -19.68
CA ARG A 19 0.38 28.26 -18.39
C ARG A 19 -1.04 28.84 -18.49
N HIS A 20 -1.38 29.49 -19.61
CA HIS A 20 -2.71 30.02 -19.87
C HIS A 20 -3.69 28.92 -20.32
N ASN A 21 -3.21 27.93 -21.05
CA ASN A 21 -4.01 26.84 -21.59
C ASN A 21 -3.87 25.56 -20.77
N ARG A 22 -4.00 25.67 -19.44
CA ARG A 22 -3.93 24.50 -18.56
C ARG A 22 -5.20 23.68 -18.69
N PHE A 23 -5.05 22.38 -18.89
CA PHE A 23 -6.12 21.40 -18.85
C PHE A 23 -5.67 20.19 -18.02
N HIS A 24 -6.61 19.38 -17.58
CA HIS A 24 -6.32 18.21 -16.79
C HIS A 24 -7.17 17.04 -17.27
N PRO A 25 -6.65 16.19 -18.17
CA PRO A 25 -7.45 15.18 -18.87
C PRO A 25 -8.30 14.30 -17.95
N VAL A 26 -7.73 13.79 -16.84
CA VAL A 26 -8.47 12.95 -15.88
C VAL A 26 -9.56 13.73 -15.16
N ARG A 27 -9.30 15.00 -14.80
CA ARG A 27 -10.30 15.84 -14.13
C ARG A 27 -11.45 16.21 -15.07
N ASP A 28 -11.12 16.49 -16.32
CA ASP A 28 -12.10 16.82 -17.35
C ASP A 28 -12.98 15.60 -17.66
N TYR A 29 -12.36 14.41 -17.74
CA TYR A 29 -13.10 13.15 -17.83
C TYR A 29 -14.05 12.96 -16.63
N PHE A 30 -13.55 13.07 -15.39
CA PHE A 30 -14.39 12.93 -14.21
C PHE A 30 -15.53 13.97 -14.16
N ALA A 31 -15.27 15.19 -14.62
CA ALA A 31 -16.26 16.26 -14.66
C ALA A 31 -17.36 16.03 -15.71
N SER A 32 -17.06 15.28 -16.79
CA SER A 32 -18.01 14.95 -17.85
C SER A 32 -18.99 13.82 -17.48
N LEU A 33 -18.67 13.05 -16.43
CA LEU A 33 -19.47 11.89 -16.06
C LEU A 33 -20.76 12.28 -15.33
N VAL A 34 -21.84 11.56 -15.65
CA VAL A 34 -23.16 11.69 -15.00
C VAL A 34 -23.51 10.36 -14.38
N TRP A 35 -23.70 10.35 -13.06
CA TRP A 35 -24.10 9.14 -12.33
C TRP A 35 -25.59 8.83 -12.54
N ASP A 36 -25.89 7.59 -12.89
CA ASP A 36 -27.24 7.07 -13.08
C ASP A 36 -28.00 6.80 -11.77
N ARG A 37 -27.38 7.09 -10.61
CA ARG A 37 -27.90 6.89 -9.25
C ARG A 37 -28.03 5.42 -8.84
N VAL A 38 -27.47 4.48 -9.57
CA VAL A 38 -27.42 3.08 -9.17
C VAL A 38 -26.09 2.86 -8.40
N PRO A 39 -26.15 2.50 -7.10
CA PRO A 39 -24.95 2.31 -6.30
C PRO A 39 -24.21 1.02 -6.71
N ARG A 40 -22.92 1.15 -6.96
CA ARG A 40 -22.02 0.05 -7.39
C ARG A 40 -20.70 0.00 -6.62
N LEU A 41 -20.30 1.12 -6.00
CA LEU A 41 -18.98 1.22 -5.35
C LEU A 41 -18.79 0.24 -4.21
N SER A 42 -19.84 -0.15 -3.52
CA SER A 42 -19.74 -1.12 -2.42
C SER A 42 -19.66 -2.58 -2.90
N SER A 43 -19.93 -2.85 -4.17
CA SER A 43 -20.05 -4.23 -4.70
C SER A 43 -19.16 -4.53 -5.91
N TRP A 44 -18.43 -3.56 -6.46
CA TRP A 44 -17.67 -3.77 -7.70
C TRP A 44 -16.55 -4.82 -7.57
N LEU A 45 -15.90 -4.94 -6.40
CA LEU A 45 -14.89 -5.97 -6.16
C LEU A 45 -15.51 -7.37 -6.14
N GLN A 46 -16.68 -7.52 -5.52
CA GLN A 46 -17.41 -8.79 -5.49
C GLN A 46 -17.90 -9.16 -6.90
N THR A 47 -18.48 -8.19 -7.59
CA THR A 47 -19.12 -8.42 -8.90
C THR A 47 -18.13 -8.73 -10.00
N TYR A 48 -17.07 -7.95 -10.12
CA TYR A 48 -16.15 -8.06 -11.27
C TYR A 48 -14.84 -8.77 -10.94
N PHE A 49 -14.40 -8.74 -9.67
CA PHE A 49 -13.16 -9.40 -9.24
C PHE A 49 -13.41 -10.72 -8.50
N HIS A 50 -14.68 -11.09 -8.33
CA HIS A 50 -15.09 -12.32 -7.63
C HIS A 50 -14.44 -12.45 -6.24
N VAL A 51 -14.43 -11.37 -5.50
CA VAL A 51 -13.97 -11.32 -4.11
C VAL A 51 -15.14 -11.69 -3.21
N ASP A 52 -14.87 -12.45 -2.15
CA ASP A 52 -15.89 -12.81 -1.17
C ASP A 52 -16.48 -11.54 -0.52
N ASP A 53 -17.80 -11.51 -0.35
CA ASP A 53 -18.47 -10.35 0.23
C ASP A 53 -18.17 -10.23 1.73
N SER A 54 -17.75 -9.05 2.14
CA SER A 54 -17.55 -8.70 3.55
C SER A 54 -17.65 -7.19 3.75
N GLU A 55 -17.88 -6.77 4.99
CA GLU A 55 -17.89 -5.35 5.34
C GLU A 55 -16.55 -4.68 4.98
N TYR A 56 -15.45 -5.36 5.23
CA TYR A 56 -14.11 -4.91 4.83
C TYR A 56 -14.00 -4.67 3.33
N VAL A 57 -14.38 -5.64 2.50
CA VAL A 57 -14.27 -5.56 1.03
C VAL A 57 -15.14 -4.43 0.49
N ARG A 58 -16.39 -4.30 0.97
CA ARG A 58 -17.27 -3.18 0.63
C ARG A 58 -16.64 -1.84 0.98
N ALA A 59 -16.08 -1.73 2.18
CA ALA A 59 -15.46 -0.50 2.67
C ALA A 59 -14.24 -0.08 1.83
N ILE A 60 -13.29 -1.00 1.58
CA ILE A 60 -12.07 -0.66 0.85
C ILE A 60 -12.33 -0.42 -0.64
N GLY A 61 -13.26 -1.17 -1.26
CA GLY A 61 -13.64 -0.98 -2.65
C GLY A 61 -14.15 0.44 -2.90
N LEU A 62 -15.08 0.90 -2.08
CA LEU A 62 -15.63 2.25 -2.13
C LEU A 62 -14.51 3.29 -1.93
N ARG A 63 -13.71 3.15 -0.87
CA ARG A 63 -12.70 4.15 -0.48
C ARG A 63 -11.53 4.22 -1.45
N TYR A 64 -11.17 3.12 -2.10
CA TYR A 64 -10.11 3.12 -3.10
C TYR A 64 -10.46 4.02 -4.29
N LEU A 65 -11.65 3.89 -4.87
CA LEU A 65 -12.07 4.72 -6.00
C LEU A 65 -12.27 6.18 -5.59
N ILE A 66 -12.85 6.45 -4.42
CA ILE A 66 -12.96 7.82 -3.89
C ILE A 66 -11.56 8.43 -3.68
N SER A 67 -10.58 7.66 -3.23
CA SER A 67 -9.21 8.15 -3.04
C SER A 67 -8.53 8.59 -4.34
N ALA A 68 -8.81 7.89 -5.44
CA ALA A 68 -8.33 8.27 -6.76
C ALA A 68 -8.96 9.60 -7.21
N VAL A 69 -10.27 9.76 -7.02
CA VAL A 69 -10.97 11.03 -7.26
C VAL A 69 -10.38 12.14 -6.39
N ALA A 70 -10.18 11.88 -5.09
CA ALA A 70 -9.58 12.86 -4.17
C ALA A 70 -8.19 13.33 -4.63
N ARG A 71 -7.34 12.43 -5.13
CA ARG A 71 -6.02 12.78 -5.69
C ARG A 71 -6.10 13.71 -6.90
N ILE A 72 -7.15 13.61 -7.70
CA ILE A 72 -7.35 14.46 -8.89
C ILE A 72 -7.95 15.82 -8.52
N TYR A 73 -8.99 15.84 -7.69
CA TYR A 73 -9.65 17.10 -7.31
C TYR A 73 -8.88 17.89 -6.25
N GLN A 74 -8.12 17.21 -5.38
CA GLN A 74 -7.25 17.77 -4.36
C GLN A 74 -5.83 17.20 -4.53
N PRO A 75 -5.04 17.68 -5.51
CA PRO A 75 -3.69 17.19 -5.74
C PRO A 75 -2.85 17.22 -4.46
N GLY A 76 -2.20 16.11 -4.15
CA GLY A 76 -1.49 15.94 -2.88
C GLY A 76 -2.37 15.54 -1.70
N ALA A 77 -3.64 15.16 -1.90
CA ALA A 77 -4.46 14.54 -0.87
C ALA A 77 -3.72 13.36 -0.23
N LYS A 78 -3.90 13.16 1.07
CA LYS A 78 -3.27 12.04 1.77
C LYS A 78 -3.99 10.74 1.40
N VAL A 79 -3.28 9.84 0.73
CA VAL A 79 -3.71 8.48 0.40
C VAL A 79 -2.55 7.56 0.73
N ASP A 80 -2.71 6.77 1.78
CA ASP A 80 -1.64 5.95 2.37
C ASP A 80 -1.82 4.45 2.05
N HIS A 81 -2.90 4.08 1.40
CA HIS A 81 -3.26 2.70 1.12
C HIS A 81 -2.96 2.27 -0.31
N VAL A 82 -2.79 0.97 -0.47
CA VAL A 82 -2.57 0.26 -1.72
C VAL A 82 -3.59 -0.88 -1.79
N LEU A 83 -4.43 -0.92 -2.80
CA LEU A 83 -5.32 -2.06 -3.05
C LEU A 83 -4.48 -3.23 -3.58
N VAL A 84 -4.52 -4.39 -2.92
CA VAL A 84 -3.73 -5.56 -3.31
C VAL A 84 -4.64 -6.67 -3.80
N LEU A 85 -4.52 -6.97 -5.09
CA LEU A 85 -5.27 -8.04 -5.77
C LEU A 85 -4.49 -9.35 -5.67
N GLU A 86 -4.99 -10.27 -4.86
CA GLU A 86 -4.42 -11.60 -4.69
C GLU A 86 -5.08 -12.61 -5.63
N GLY A 87 -4.31 -13.49 -6.20
CA GLY A 87 -4.85 -14.58 -7.01
C GLY A 87 -3.84 -15.13 -8.02
N PRO A 88 -4.10 -16.31 -8.60
CA PRO A 88 -3.22 -16.93 -9.57
C PRO A 88 -2.89 -16.03 -10.76
N GLN A 89 -1.76 -16.30 -11.40
CA GLN A 89 -1.39 -15.64 -12.66
C GLN A 89 -2.44 -15.93 -13.75
N GLY A 90 -2.57 -15.01 -14.70
CA GLY A 90 -3.52 -15.16 -15.82
C GLY A 90 -4.98 -14.80 -15.48
N LYS A 91 -5.29 -14.33 -14.28
CA LYS A 91 -6.65 -13.91 -13.86
C LYS A 91 -7.02 -12.49 -14.27
N GLN A 92 -6.26 -11.85 -15.14
CA GLN A 92 -6.50 -10.51 -15.69
C GLN A 92 -6.48 -9.35 -14.65
N LYS A 93 -5.76 -9.51 -13.53
CA LYS A 93 -5.67 -8.49 -12.48
C LYS A 93 -5.16 -7.15 -13.01
N SER A 94 -4.03 -7.16 -13.71
CA SER A 94 -3.40 -5.96 -14.29
C SER A 94 -4.27 -5.33 -15.38
N GLU A 95 -4.89 -6.17 -16.23
CA GLU A 95 -5.80 -5.67 -17.27
C GLU A 95 -7.05 -5.01 -16.69
N ALA A 96 -7.58 -5.51 -15.59
CA ALA A 96 -8.70 -4.88 -14.90
C ALA A 96 -8.31 -3.51 -14.29
N LEU A 97 -7.10 -3.39 -13.71
CA LEU A 97 -6.58 -2.10 -13.23
C LEU A 97 -6.37 -1.11 -14.38
N ARG A 98 -5.86 -1.58 -15.52
CA ARG A 98 -5.72 -0.80 -16.76
C ARG A 98 -7.08 -0.34 -17.28
N THR A 99 -8.09 -1.23 -17.27
CA THR A 99 -9.47 -0.90 -17.63
C THR A 99 -10.04 0.20 -16.73
N LEU A 100 -9.83 0.12 -15.41
CA LEU A 100 -10.23 1.17 -14.46
C LEU A 100 -9.55 2.50 -14.73
N ALA A 101 -8.31 2.51 -15.19
CA ALA A 101 -7.60 3.74 -15.51
C ALA A 101 -8.13 4.46 -16.76
N VAL A 102 -9.02 3.84 -17.53
CA VAL A 102 -9.73 4.41 -18.70
C VAL A 102 -8.84 4.58 -19.93
N ASN A 103 -7.68 5.15 -19.76
CA ASN A 103 -6.73 5.46 -20.83
C ASN A 103 -5.35 4.91 -20.47
N ASP A 104 -4.67 4.30 -21.43
CA ASP A 104 -3.33 3.74 -21.21
C ASP A 104 -2.32 4.78 -20.69
N ALA A 105 -2.46 6.04 -21.07
CA ALA A 105 -1.62 7.11 -20.54
C ALA A 105 -1.85 7.41 -19.05
N TRP A 106 -2.94 6.91 -18.46
CA TRP A 106 -3.28 7.09 -17.05
C TRP A 106 -2.98 5.85 -16.21
N PHE A 107 -2.39 4.83 -16.81
CA PHE A 107 -1.98 3.59 -16.17
C PHE A 107 -0.49 3.34 -16.34
N THR A 108 0.16 2.79 -15.33
CA THR A 108 1.49 2.20 -15.48
C THR A 108 1.64 0.99 -14.57
N ASP A 109 2.20 -0.08 -15.11
CA ASP A 109 2.68 -1.27 -14.41
C ASP A 109 4.22 -1.32 -14.36
N ARG A 110 4.86 -0.29 -14.91
CA ARG A 110 6.31 -0.13 -14.97
C ARG A 110 6.74 0.86 -13.91
N LEU A 111 7.08 0.36 -12.75
CA LEU A 111 7.65 1.17 -11.70
C LEU A 111 9.10 0.76 -11.50
N SER A 112 10.03 1.62 -11.88
CA SER A 112 11.44 1.48 -11.59
C SER A 112 11.67 1.37 -10.09
N HIS A 113 12.88 1.05 -9.68
CA HIS A 113 13.21 0.95 -8.26
C HIS A 113 12.73 2.20 -7.50
N ILE A 114 11.90 2.02 -6.49
CA ILE A 114 11.18 3.08 -5.74
C ILE A 114 12.10 4.21 -5.22
N SER A 115 13.37 3.90 -4.98
CA SER A 115 14.36 4.90 -4.57
C SER A 115 14.97 5.68 -5.74
N SER A 116 14.64 5.34 -6.99
CA SER A 116 15.17 6.04 -8.17
C SER A 116 14.43 7.35 -8.42
N LYS A 117 15.09 8.25 -9.15
CA LYS A 117 14.46 9.48 -9.63
C LYS A 117 13.46 9.18 -10.75
N ASP A 118 13.70 8.11 -11.49
CA ASP A 118 12.87 7.69 -12.63
C ASP A 118 11.49 7.22 -12.17
N ALA A 119 11.39 6.55 -11.00
CA ALA A 119 10.11 6.18 -10.40
C ALA A 119 9.14 7.36 -10.22
N ILE A 120 9.66 8.58 -9.98
CA ILE A 120 8.81 9.77 -9.87
C ILE A 120 8.34 10.21 -11.26
N LEU A 121 9.20 10.14 -12.27
CA LEU A 121 8.84 10.51 -13.65
C LEU A 121 7.79 9.56 -14.22
N GLU A 122 7.87 8.28 -13.90
CA GLU A 122 6.96 7.24 -14.38
C GLU A 122 5.54 7.37 -13.84
N ILE A 123 5.34 8.07 -12.71
CA ILE A 123 4.01 8.26 -12.10
C ILE A 123 3.40 9.64 -12.38
N VAL A 124 4.13 10.55 -13.01
CA VAL A 124 3.59 11.88 -13.36
C VAL A 124 2.52 11.75 -14.45
N GLY A 125 1.32 12.26 -14.15
CA GLY A 125 0.19 12.18 -15.08
C GLY A 125 -0.56 10.84 -15.08
N VAL A 126 -0.13 9.88 -14.26
CA VAL A 126 -0.76 8.57 -14.12
C VAL A 126 -1.81 8.60 -13.01
N LEU A 127 -2.97 8.00 -13.24
CA LEU A 127 -4.05 7.86 -12.26
C LEU A 127 -3.84 6.62 -11.39
N ILE A 128 -3.60 5.46 -12.01
CA ILE A 128 -3.40 4.18 -11.32
C ILE A 128 -2.01 3.64 -11.62
N VAL A 129 -1.23 3.44 -10.58
CA VAL A 129 0.10 2.82 -10.63
C VAL A 129 -0.02 1.41 -10.08
N GLU A 130 0.22 0.42 -10.92
CA GLU A 130 0.32 -0.96 -10.48
C GLU A 130 1.74 -1.29 -10.04
N ILE A 131 1.83 -1.90 -8.89
CA ILE A 131 3.05 -2.52 -8.39
C ILE A 131 2.92 -4.02 -8.67
N ALA A 132 3.41 -4.41 -9.85
CA ALA A 132 3.43 -5.80 -10.25
C ALA A 132 4.36 -6.61 -9.33
N GLU A 133 3.98 -7.87 -9.08
CA GLU A 133 4.79 -8.80 -8.27
C GLU A 133 5.24 -8.18 -6.93
N MET A 134 4.27 -7.78 -6.10
CA MET A 134 4.54 -7.14 -4.80
C MET A 134 5.54 -7.89 -3.91
N ASP A 135 5.95 -9.12 -4.27
CA ASP A 135 7.00 -9.87 -3.58
C ASP A 135 8.32 -9.08 -3.48
N ALA A 136 8.66 -8.30 -4.49
CA ALA A 136 9.84 -7.45 -4.46
C ALA A 136 9.69 -6.30 -3.44
N LEU A 137 8.49 -5.74 -3.30
CA LEU A 137 8.20 -4.70 -2.30
C LEU A 137 8.12 -5.24 -0.89
N THR A 138 7.53 -6.41 -0.71
CA THR A 138 7.40 -7.04 0.61
C THR A 138 8.76 -7.52 1.12
N LYS A 139 9.67 -7.93 0.23
CA LYS A 139 11.07 -8.23 0.57
C LYS A 139 11.87 -6.96 0.90
N ALA A 140 11.54 -5.85 0.24
CA ALA A 140 12.19 -4.55 0.40
C ALA A 140 11.38 -3.56 1.24
N THR A 141 10.56 -4.01 2.21
CA THR A 141 9.77 -3.09 3.06
C THR A 141 10.69 -2.20 3.89
N THR A 142 11.48 -1.45 3.17
CA THR A 142 12.38 -0.43 3.70
C THR A 142 11.54 0.80 4.04
N SER A 143 12.06 1.60 4.94
CA SER A 143 11.56 2.95 5.23
C SER A 143 11.33 3.76 3.94
N ALA A 144 12.13 3.52 2.88
CA ALA A 144 12.01 4.15 1.58
C ALA A 144 10.69 3.82 0.87
N THR A 145 10.28 2.54 0.82
CA THR A 145 9.02 2.11 0.21
C THR A 145 7.82 2.73 0.93
N LYS A 146 7.81 2.67 2.25
CA LYS A 146 6.75 3.28 3.06
C LYS A 146 6.66 4.78 2.80
N SER A 147 7.80 5.47 2.80
CA SER A 147 7.89 6.90 2.50
C SER A 147 7.41 7.21 1.09
N PHE A 148 7.78 6.41 0.08
CA PHE A 148 7.36 6.62 -1.30
C PHE A 148 5.85 6.48 -1.46
N LEU A 149 5.23 5.44 -0.92
CA LEU A 149 3.78 5.19 -1.05
C LEU A 149 2.95 6.31 -0.41
N THR A 150 3.41 6.89 0.69
CA THR A 150 2.64 7.87 1.47
C THR A 150 2.93 9.33 1.13
N ARG A 151 3.81 9.60 0.17
CA ARG A 151 4.13 10.97 -0.25
C ARG A 151 2.91 11.70 -0.78
N ARG A 152 2.80 12.95 -0.37
CA ARG A 152 1.82 13.90 -0.90
C ARG A 152 2.38 14.75 -2.03
N TYR A 153 3.70 14.99 -2.00
CA TYR A 153 4.43 15.80 -2.96
C TYR A 153 5.72 15.09 -3.35
N ASP A 154 6.03 15.09 -4.63
CA ASP A 154 7.27 14.57 -5.17
C ASP A 154 8.15 15.74 -5.60
N ARG A 155 9.39 15.77 -5.05
CA ARG A 155 10.39 16.77 -5.40
C ARG A 155 11.50 16.12 -6.19
N PHE A 156 11.68 16.55 -7.43
CA PHE A 156 12.69 16.00 -8.32
C PHE A 156 13.18 17.08 -9.28
N ARG A 157 14.31 16.80 -9.93
CA ARG A 157 14.83 17.63 -11.00
C ARG A 157 14.47 16.97 -12.34
N PRO A 158 13.61 17.59 -13.17
CA PRO A 158 13.29 17.07 -14.49
C PRO A 158 14.55 16.87 -15.35
N PRO A 159 14.55 15.91 -16.29
CA PRO A 159 15.59 15.80 -17.28
C PRO A 159 15.81 17.17 -17.95
N TRP A 160 17.07 17.58 -18.09
CA TRP A 160 17.45 18.90 -18.63
C TRP A 160 16.97 20.12 -17.84
N GLY A 161 16.22 19.93 -16.77
CA GLY A 161 15.76 21.04 -15.93
C GLY A 161 16.92 21.65 -15.12
N LYS A 162 16.96 23.00 -15.02
CA LYS A 162 17.97 23.72 -14.22
C LYS A 162 17.68 23.64 -12.72
N HIS A 163 16.40 23.60 -12.33
CA HIS A 163 15.95 23.65 -10.95
C HIS A 163 15.06 22.46 -10.59
N PRO A 164 15.06 22.02 -9.33
CA PRO A 164 14.10 21.03 -8.86
C PRO A 164 12.68 21.60 -8.87
N VAL A 165 11.72 20.75 -9.22
CA VAL A 165 10.27 21.05 -9.15
C VAL A 165 9.63 20.20 -8.05
N THR A 166 8.55 20.70 -7.48
CA THR A 166 7.71 19.97 -6.53
C THR A 166 6.32 19.83 -7.16
N LEU A 167 5.89 18.59 -7.36
CA LEU A 167 4.58 18.29 -7.91
C LEU A 167 3.72 17.59 -6.84
N PRO A 168 2.46 18.00 -6.69
CA PRO A 168 1.52 17.25 -5.85
C PRO A 168 1.19 15.92 -6.52
N ARG A 169 1.18 14.84 -5.73
CA ARG A 169 0.87 13.50 -6.24
C ARG A 169 -0.61 13.38 -6.57
N GLN A 170 -0.90 12.81 -7.73
CA GLN A 170 -2.25 12.61 -8.24
C GLN A 170 -2.56 11.13 -8.53
N SER A 171 -1.61 10.25 -8.29
CA SER A 171 -1.75 8.81 -8.49
C SER A 171 -2.22 8.10 -7.22
N VAL A 172 -2.93 6.97 -7.41
CA VAL A 172 -3.16 5.95 -6.39
C VAL A 172 -2.41 4.67 -6.77
N PHE A 173 -2.14 3.83 -5.78
CA PHE A 173 -1.40 2.58 -5.97
C PHE A 173 -2.31 1.38 -5.88
N ALA A 174 -2.11 0.42 -6.75
CA ALA A 174 -2.61 -0.94 -6.63
C ALA A 174 -1.45 -1.93 -6.71
N GLY A 175 -1.63 -3.12 -6.22
CA GLY A 175 -0.66 -4.20 -6.35
C GLY A 175 -1.33 -5.46 -6.83
N SER A 176 -0.60 -6.28 -7.58
CA SER A 176 -1.00 -7.64 -7.90
C SER A 176 0.00 -8.63 -7.34
N ILE A 177 -0.48 -9.74 -6.80
CA ILE A 177 0.36 -10.78 -6.22
C ILE A 177 -0.23 -12.17 -6.46
N ASN A 178 0.65 -13.13 -6.67
CA ASN A 178 0.32 -14.54 -6.55
C ASN A 178 0.64 -14.98 -5.12
N PRO A 179 -0.35 -15.21 -4.27
CA PRO A 179 -0.08 -15.58 -2.89
C PRO A 179 0.61 -16.95 -2.87
N THR A 180 1.80 -16.96 -2.28
CA THR A 180 2.49 -18.21 -1.94
C THR A 180 2.01 -18.72 -0.58
N VAL A 181 2.10 -20.02 -0.35
CA VAL A 181 1.83 -20.61 0.96
C VAL A 181 2.75 -19.95 2.00
N GLY A 182 2.18 -19.41 3.08
CA GLY A 182 2.94 -18.80 4.17
C GLY A 182 2.93 -17.27 4.21
N GLY A 183 2.10 -16.62 3.40
CA GLY A 183 1.93 -15.16 3.43
C GLY A 183 2.99 -14.38 2.67
N TYR A 184 2.84 -13.06 2.61
CA TYR A 184 3.78 -12.17 1.91
C TYR A 184 4.10 -10.87 2.66
N LEU A 185 3.32 -10.49 3.67
CA LEU A 185 3.62 -9.33 4.51
C LEU A 185 4.67 -9.68 5.57
N LYS A 186 5.74 -8.88 5.65
CA LYS A 186 6.87 -9.13 6.57
C LYS A 186 7.03 -8.10 7.66
N ASP A 187 6.35 -6.95 7.55
CA ASP A 187 6.52 -5.84 8.46
C ASP A 187 5.17 -5.37 9.03
N PRO A 188 4.89 -5.67 10.30
CA PRO A 188 3.64 -5.27 10.95
C PRO A 188 3.40 -3.76 10.94
N THR A 189 4.48 -2.96 11.06
CA THR A 189 4.36 -1.50 11.13
C THR A 189 3.99 -0.85 9.80
N GLY A 190 4.21 -1.56 8.69
CA GLY A 190 3.89 -1.12 7.32
C GLY A 190 2.60 -1.69 6.77
N ALA A 191 2.14 -2.80 7.31
CA ALA A 191 1.04 -3.59 6.78
C ALA A 191 -0.28 -2.81 6.66
N ARG A 192 -0.58 -1.88 7.55
CA ARG A 192 -1.79 -1.04 7.53
C ARG A 192 -2.04 -0.31 6.21
N ARG A 193 -1.01 -0.20 5.36
CA ARG A 193 -1.12 0.43 4.03
C ARG A 193 -1.70 -0.50 2.97
N PHE A 194 -1.62 -1.79 3.19
CA PHE A 194 -2.05 -2.77 2.21
C PHE A 194 -3.49 -3.20 2.50
N TRP A 195 -4.33 -3.10 1.49
CA TRP A 195 -5.72 -3.54 1.50
C TRP A 195 -5.86 -4.78 0.62
N PRO A 196 -5.57 -5.97 1.15
CA PRO A 196 -5.58 -7.20 0.38
C PRO A 196 -7.01 -7.68 0.11
N VAL A 197 -7.24 -8.18 -1.10
CA VAL A 197 -8.46 -8.87 -1.51
C VAL A 197 -8.13 -10.10 -2.35
N ALA A 198 -8.75 -11.23 -2.04
CA ALA A 198 -8.55 -12.50 -2.74
C ALA A 198 -9.51 -12.63 -3.91
N CYS A 199 -8.99 -12.52 -5.14
CA CYS A 199 -9.75 -12.76 -6.37
C CYS A 199 -9.89 -14.27 -6.61
N ARG A 200 -11.12 -14.79 -6.48
CA ARG A 200 -11.40 -16.23 -6.53
C ARG A 200 -11.50 -16.79 -7.96
N GLY A 201 -11.90 -15.95 -8.91
CA GLY A 201 -12.20 -16.34 -10.28
C GLY A 201 -11.41 -15.58 -11.35
N MET A 202 -11.79 -15.80 -12.59
CA MET A 202 -11.41 -14.95 -13.71
C MET A 202 -12.11 -13.60 -13.55
N ILE A 203 -11.36 -12.52 -13.59
CA ILE A 203 -11.94 -11.17 -13.46
C ILE A 203 -12.80 -10.87 -14.69
N ASP A 204 -14.02 -10.38 -14.48
CA ASP A 204 -14.91 -9.93 -15.53
C ASP A 204 -14.52 -8.53 -16.01
N ARG A 205 -13.49 -8.48 -16.84
CA ARG A 205 -12.97 -7.23 -17.42
C ARG A 205 -14.01 -6.54 -18.29
N ASP A 206 -14.73 -7.31 -19.12
CA ASP A 206 -15.68 -6.74 -20.10
C ASP A 206 -16.91 -6.16 -19.38
N GLY A 207 -17.39 -6.81 -18.32
CA GLY A 207 -18.41 -6.26 -17.43
C GLY A 207 -17.94 -5.00 -16.72
N LEU A 208 -16.72 -5.00 -16.21
CA LEU A 208 -16.10 -3.83 -15.56
C LEU A 208 -15.99 -2.64 -16.54
N GLU A 209 -15.58 -2.87 -17.78
CA GLU A 209 -15.44 -1.81 -18.79
C GLU A 209 -16.78 -1.13 -19.08
N LYS A 210 -17.87 -1.89 -19.17
CA LYS A 210 -19.23 -1.36 -19.41
C LYS A 210 -19.72 -0.45 -18.31
N VAL A 211 -19.32 -0.68 -17.05
CA VAL A 211 -19.81 0.08 -15.88
C VAL A 211 -18.78 1.05 -15.33
N ARG A 212 -17.55 1.02 -15.80
CA ARG A 212 -16.42 1.80 -15.33
C ARG A 212 -16.76 3.29 -15.17
N ASP A 213 -17.41 3.87 -16.16
CA ASP A 213 -17.75 5.29 -16.14
C ASP A 213 -18.79 5.59 -15.04
N GLN A 214 -19.70 4.65 -14.74
CA GLN A 214 -20.64 4.78 -13.64
C GLN A 214 -19.98 4.60 -12.27
N LEU A 215 -18.98 3.73 -12.15
CA LEU A 215 -18.17 3.63 -10.94
C LEU A 215 -17.45 4.96 -10.65
N TRP A 216 -16.84 5.56 -11.66
CA TRP A 216 -16.19 6.86 -11.49
C TRP A 216 -17.19 7.99 -11.22
N ALA A 217 -18.34 8.00 -11.90
CA ALA A 217 -19.40 8.97 -11.66
C ALA A 217 -19.91 8.91 -10.21
N GLU A 218 -20.14 7.70 -9.69
CA GLU A 218 -20.52 7.50 -8.29
C GLU A 218 -19.41 7.95 -7.34
N ALA A 219 -18.13 7.60 -7.61
CA ALA A 219 -17.00 8.00 -6.78
C ALA A 219 -16.85 9.54 -6.72
N VAL A 220 -17.09 10.24 -7.82
CA VAL A 220 -17.11 11.71 -7.88
C VAL A 220 -18.22 12.28 -7.01
N GLN A 221 -19.42 11.71 -7.05
CA GLN A 221 -20.55 12.16 -6.22
C GLN A 221 -20.27 11.92 -4.74
N GLN A 222 -19.75 10.74 -4.37
CA GLN A 222 -19.38 10.43 -3.00
C GLN A 222 -18.29 11.38 -2.48
N TYR A 223 -17.25 11.65 -3.29
CA TYR A 223 -16.22 12.63 -2.95
C TYR A 223 -16.81 14.03 -2.72
N LYS A 224 -17.69 14.51 -3.62
CA LYS A 224 -18.35 15.82 -3.48
C LYS A 224 -19.27 15.89 -2.27
N ALA A 225 -19.85 14.77 -1.86
CA ALA A 225 -20.65 14.64 -0.64
C ALA A 225 -19.80 14.58 0.65
N GLY A 226 -18.46 14.60 0.54
CA GLY A 226 -17.55 14.56 1.68
C GLY A 226 -17.29 13.15 2.24
N ALA A 227 -17.58 12.09 1.48
CA ALA A 227 -17.29 10.74 1.91
C ALA A 227 -15.79 10.53 2.15
N PRO A 228 -15.38 9.85 3.24
CA PRO A 228 -13.99 9.59 3.54
C PRO A 228 -13.40 8.59 2.54
N TRP A 229 -12.10 8.76 2.24
CA TRP A 229 -11.33 7.82 1.42
C TRP A 229 -10.27 7.07 2.23
N TRP A 230 -10.45 6.98 3.55
CA TRP A 230 -9.67 6.22 4.51
C TRP A 230 -10.62 5.40 5.38
N LEU A 231 -10.11 4.44 6.13
CA LEU A 231 -10.90 3.71 7.13
C LEU A 231 -11.09 4.65 8.33
N GLU A 232 -12.30 5.12 8.53
CA GLU A 232 -12.61 6.20 9.48
C GLU A 232 -13.04 5.68 10.86
N THR A 233 -13.35 4.38 10.98
CA THR A 233 -13.79 3.83 12.26
C THR A 233 -12.82 2.77 12.79
N PRO A 234 -12.70 2.61 14.12
CA PRO A 234 -11.87 1.56 14.72
C PRO A 234 -12.27 0.15 14.30
N GLU A 235 -13.55 -0.09 14.02
CA GLU A 235 -14.08 -1.37 13.57
C GLU A 235 -13.55 -1.73 12.17
N LEU A 236 -13.59 -0.79 11.24
CA LEU A 236 -13.04 -0.98 9.89
C LEU A 236 -11.52 -1.14 9.91
N GLU A 237 -10.82 -0.39 10.77
CA GLU A 237 -9.38 -0.58 10.98
C GLU A 237 -9.06 -1.96 11.56
N ALA A 238 -9.89 -2.46 12.49
CA ALA A 238 -9.74 -3.80 13.05
C ALA A 238 -9.95 -4.90 12.00
N LEU A 239 -10.97 -4.77 11.13
CA LEU A 239 -11.19 -5.69 10.01
C LEU A 239 -9.99 -5.70 9.05
N ALA A 240 -9.48 -4.54 8.68
CA ALA A 240 -8.29 -4.43 7.84
C ALA A 240 -7.05 -5.06 8.50
N THR A 241 -6.88 -4.87 9.81
CA THR A 241 -5.79 -5.46 10.58
C THR A 241 -5.89 -6.99 10.60
N ALA A 242 -7.09 -7.55 10.73
CA ALA A 242 -7.31 -9.00 10.67
C ALA A 242 -6.93 -9.58 9.29
N GLU A 243 -7.36 -8.91 8.22
CA GLU A 243 -7.02 -9.31 6.85
C GLU A 243 -5.51 -9.26 6.59
N GLN A 244 -4.84 -8.24 7.10
CA GLN A 244 -3.38 -8.11 7.01
C GLN A 244 -2.67 -9.18 7.82
N ALA A 245 -3.17 -9.48 9.04
CA ALA A 245 -2.60 -10.50 9.92
C ALA A 245 -2.61 -11.89 9.29
N ALA A 246 -3.69 -12.25 8.59
CA ALA A 246 -3.80 -13.52 7.86
C ALA A 246 -2.76 -13.68 6.73
N ARG A 247 -2.09 -12.60 6.33
CA ARG A 247 -1.11 -12.54 5.23
C ARG A 247 0.31 -12.31 5.67
N PHE A 248 0.57 -12.31 6.98
CA PHE A 248 1.94 -12.25 7.47
C PHE A 248 2.68 -13.56 7.19
N VAL A 249 3.93 -13.40 6.76
CA VAL A 249 4.84 -14.55 6.67
C VAL A 249 5.13 -15.04 8.08
N VAL A 250 4.73 -16.26 8.36
CA VAL A 250 5.12 -16.92 9.60
C VAL A 250 6.61 -17.23 9.51
N ASP A 251 7.38 -16.66 10.42
CA ASP A 251 8.82 -16.91 10.48
C ASP A 251 9.06 -18.35 10.97
N ALA A 252 9.89 -19.12 10.26
CA ALA A 252 10.20 -20.51 10.63
C ALA A 252 10.75 -20.65 12.08
N TRP A 253 11.31 -19.59 12.63
CA TRP A 253 11.76 -19.56 14.02
C TRP A 253 10.64 -19.27 15.02
N GLU A 254 9.49 -18.82 14.56
CA GLU A 254 8.39 -18.44 15.44
C GLU A 254 7.82 -19.64 16.20
N ALA A 255 7.62 -20.77 15.52
CA ALA A 255 7.07 -21.97 16.16
C ALA A 255 7.97 -22.49 17.30
N PRO A 256 9.27 -22.76 17.08
CA PRO A 256 10.15 -23.21 18.17
C PRO A 256 10.34 -22.14 19.26
N ILE A 257 10.34 -20.85 18.90
CA ILE A 257 10.41 -19.78 19.90
C ILE A 257 9.13 -19.75 20.74
N ARG A 258 7.97 -19.87 20.14
CA ARG A 258 6.67 -19.88 20.82
C ARG A 258 6.56 -21.05 21.78
N GLU A 259 6.97 -22.25 21.36
CA GLU A 259 7.00 -23.45 22.17
C GLU A 259 7.93 -23.28 23.37
N TRP A 260 9.16 -22.80 23.13
CA TRP A 260 10.11 -22.56 24.21
C TRP A 260 9.65 -21.45 25.18
N LEU A 261 8.99 -20.40 24.68
CA LEU A 261 8.46 -19.32 25.51
C LEU A 261 7.43 -19.82 26.51
N GLY A 262 6.53 -20.72 26.13
CA GLY A 262 5.49 -21.23 27.05
C GLY A 262 4.89 -20.11 27.91
N ASP A 263 4.96 -20.27 29.21
CA ASP A 263 4.47 -19.29 30.21
C ASP A 263 5.50 -18.24 30.63
N ARG A 264 6.67 -18.20 30.00
CA ARG A 264 7.70 -17.23 30.34
C ARG A 264 7.20 -15.83 30.07
N SER A 265 7.36 -14.97 31.06
CA SER A 265 6.94 -13.56 30.97
C SER A 265 8.09 -12.60 30.69
N ASP A 266 9.34 -13.03 30.83
CA ASP A 266 10.55 -12.22 30.66
C ASP A 266 11.68 -13.06 30.05
N VAL A 267 12.26 -12.60 28.94
CA VAL A 267 13.29 -13.34 28.19
C VAL A 267 14.35 -12.40 27.61
N GLY A 268 15.57 -12.93 27.50
CA GLY A 268 16.67 -12.27 26.78
C GLY A 268 16.78 -12.78 25.34
N VAL A 269 17.23 -11.92 24.41
CA VAL A 269 17.41 -12.32 22.99
C VAL A 269 18.43 -13.47 22.86
N THR A 270 19.50 -13.43 23.61
CA THR A 270 20.52 -14.49 23.63
C THR A 270 19.96 -15.82 24.15
N GLU A 271 19.15 -15.75 25.21
CA GLU A 271 18.46 -16.94 25.77
C GLU A 271 17.56 -17.62 24.73
N VAL A 272 16.84 -16.82 23.93
CA VAL A 272 15.99 -17.35 22.85
C VAL A 272 16.84 -17.98 21.76
N LEU A 273 17.94 -17.34 21.33
CA LEU A 273 18.84 -17.88 20.31
C LEU A 273 19.42 -19.23 20.75
N GLU A 274 19.90 -19.32 21.99
CA GLU A 274 20.57 -20.50 22.50
C GLU A 274 19.58 -21.63 22.82
N HIS A 275 18.51 -21.34 23.55
CA HIS A 275 17.64 -22.38 24.10
C HIS A 275 16.42 -22.72 23.25
N ALA A 276 15.90 -21.79 22.45
CA ALA A 276 14.79 -22.06 21.55
C ALA A 276 15.25 -22.52 20.17
N LEU A 277 16.40 -22.00 19.70
CA LEU A 277 16.87 -22.24 18.32
C LEU A 277 18.16 -23.05 18.26
N GLY A 278 18.83 -23.32 19.40
CA GLY A 278 20.09 -24.06 19.45
C GLY A 278 21.29 -23.34 18.82
N LEU A 279 21.18 -22.02 18.61
CA LEU A 279 22.25 -21.23 17.99
C LEU A 279 23.26 -20.74 19.02
N SER A 280 24.54 -20.84 18.72
CA SER A 280 25.59 -20.45 19.65
C SER A 280 26.76 -19.72 18.97
N GLY A 281 27.50 -18.96 19.74
CA GLY A 281 28.75 -18.31 19.32
C GLY A 281 28.58 -17.46 18.05
N LYS A 282 29.27 -17.85 16.96
CA LYS A 282 29.27 -17.11 15.69
C LYS A 282 27.94 -17.05 14.97
N GLU A 283 26.97 -17.92 15.32
CA GLU A 283 25.64 -17.95 14.72
C GLU A 283 24.72 -16.90 15.33
N CYS A 284 25.01 -16.41 16.55
CA CYS A 284 24.29 -15.35 17.23
C CYS A 284 24.59 -13.96 16.65
N THR A 285 24.52 -13.84 15.32
CA THR A 285 24.78 -12.60 14.59
C THR A 285 23.78 -11.49 14.95
N GLN A 286 24.14 -10.23 14.67
CA GLN A 286 23.22 -9.10 14.82
C GLN A 286 21.93 -9.29 14.01
N SER A 287 22.01 -9.92 12.85
CA SER A 287 20.84 -10.26 12.02
C SER A 287 19.93 -11.26 12.72
N ALA A 288 20.49 -12.31 13.33
CA ALA A 288 19.74 -13.31 14.10
C ALA A 288 19.08 -12.67 15.34
N GLN A 289 19.78 -11.82 16.05
CA GLN A 289 19.23 -11.09 17.20
C GLN A 289 18.07 -10.18 16.77
N ASN A 290 18.21 -9.42 15.68
CA ASN A 290 17.14 -8.56 15.15
C ASN A 290 15.93 -9.36 14.68
N ARG A 291 16.14 -10.58 14.16
CA ARG A 291 15.07 -11.50 13.76
C ARG A 291 14.27 -11.99 14.98
N VAL A 292 14.96 -12.43 16.03
CA VAL A 292 14.32 -12.82 17.31
C VAL A 292 13.53 -11.67 17.91
N VAL A 293 14.09 -10.45 17.92
CA VAL A 293 13.38 -9.25 18.43
C VAL A 293 12.07 -9.02 17.68
N LYS A 294 12.03 -9.18 16.38
CA LYS A 294 10.80 -9.05 15.58
C LYS A 294 9.77 -10.11 15.97
N ILE A 295 10.21 -11.36 16.13
CA ILE A 295 9.33 -12.47 16.53
C ILE A 295 8.78 -12.23 17.93
N LEU A 296 9.61 -11.86 18.90
CA LEU A 296 9.17 -11.55 20.26
C LEU A 296 8.14 -10.42 20.28
N THR A 297 8.37 -9.37 19.49
CA THR A 297 7.42 -8.25 19.37
C THR A 297 6.09 -8.72 18.77
N HIS A 298 6.12 -9.59 17.76
CA HIS A 298 4.94 -10.19 17.15
C HIS A 298 4.16 -11.08 18.17
N LEU A 299 4.88 -11.77 19.04
CA LEU A 299 4.32 -12.60 20.11
C LEU A 299 3.87 -11.79 21.35
N GLY A 300 3.86 -10.46 21.26
CA GLY A 300 3.35 -9.58 22.32
C GLY A 300 4.35 -9.29 23.43
N PHE A 301 5.64 -9.42 23.17
CA PHE A 301 6.68 -9.02 24.10
C PHE A 301 7.17 -7.60 23.79
N SER A 302 7.26 -6.76 24.82
CA SER A 302 7.78 -5.40 24.74
C SER A 302 9.17 -5.31 25.37
N ARG A 303 9.99 -4.41 24.81
CA ARG A 303 11.36 -4.18 25.29
C ARG A 303 11.34 -3.47 26.64
N HIS A 304 12.09 -4.00 27.58
CA HIS A 304 12.37 -3.32 28.84
C HIS A 304 13.86 -3.46 29.24
N ARG A 305 14.31 -2.66 30.20
CA ARG A 305 15.70 -2.67 30.68
C ARG A 305 15.74 -2.80 32.19
N PRO A 306 15.58 -4.01 32.76
CA PRO A 306 15.69 -4.23 34.18
C PRO A 306 17.12 -3.94 34.64
N ARG A 307 17.23 -3.49 35.91
CA ARG A 307 18.52 -3.37 36.59
C ARG A 307 18.91 -4.75 37.07
N THR A 308 19.97 -5.32 36.57
CA THR A 308 20.54 -6.60 37.01
C THR A 308 21.84 -6.37 37.75
N PRO A 309 22.35 -7.31 38.57
CA PRO A 309 23.65 -7.21 39.25
C PRO A 309 24.79 -6.92 38.27
N ASP A 310 24.70 -7.45 37.05
CA ASP A 310 25.71 -7.29 35.99
C ASP A 310 25.47 -6.02 35.11
N GLY A 311 24.64 -5.09 35.55
CA GLY A 311 24.30 -3.88 34.80
C GLY A 311 22.91 -3.89 34.17
N ARG A 312 22.67 -2.96 33.22
CA ARG A 312 21.38 -2.88 32.49
C ARG A 312 21.38 -3.84 31.31
N LYS A 313 20.71 -4.98 31.40
CA LYS A 313 20.53 -5.90 30.26
C LYS A 313 19.24 -5.58 29.53
N GLN A 314 19.24 -5.71 28.20
CA GLN A 314 18.04 -5.58 27.38
C GLN A 314 17.27 -6.89 27.45
N ARG A 315 16.03 -6.83 27.94
CA ARG A 315 15.11 -7.97 28.01
C ARG A 315 13.78 -7.63 27.36
N TYR A 316 12.96 -8.64 27.19
CA TYR A 316 11.62 -8.54 26.58
C TYR A 316 10.60 -9.16 27.52
N GLN A 317 9.59 -8.38 27.89
CA GLN A 317 8.54 -8.77 28.81
C GLN A 317 7.22 -8.92 28.06
N ARG A 318 6.48 -9.99 28.36
CA ARG A 318 5.14 -10.23 27.80
C ARG A 318 4.17 -9.16 28.26
N ASP A 319 3.45 -8.54 27.32
CA ASP A 319 2.42 -7.56 27.63
C ASP A 319 1.24 -8.26 28.34
N PRO A 320 0.82 -7.78 29.53
CA PRO A 320 -0.28 -8.38 30.29
C PRO A 320 -1.62 -8.40 29.53
N VAL A 321 -1.83 -7.46 28.60
CA VAL A 321 -3.03 -7.37 27.78
C VAL A 321 -3.06 -8.47 26.72
N PHE A 322 -1.89 -8.84 26.18
CA PHE A 322 -1.76 -9.90 25.18
C PHE A 322 -1.94 -11.30 25.80
N ALA A 323 -1.50 -11.51 27.04
CA ALA A 323 -1.65 -12.76 27.75
C ALA A 323 -3.12 -13.16 27.94
N LYS A 324 -4.02 -12.20 28.15
CA LYS A 324 -5.47 -12.44 28.33
C LYS A 324 -6.23 -12.79 27.04
N LYS A 325 -5.67 -12.49 25.88
CA LYS A 325 -6.30 -12.83 24.57
C LYS A 325 -6.01 -14.27 24.15
N VAL A 326 -4.84 -14.80 24.46
CA VAL A 326 -4.44 -16.17 24.09
C VAL A 326 -5.14 -17.22 24.93
N SER A 327 -5.38 -16.95 26.22
CA SER A 327 -6.11 -17.87 27.12
C SER A 327 -7.64 -17.94 26.91
N ARG A 328 -8.20 -17.18 25.95
CA ARG A 328 -9.62 -17.24 25.55
C ARG A 328 -9.87 -17.96 24.23
N GLN A 329 -8.82 -18.43 23.54
CA GLN A 329 -8.90 -19.14 22.26
C GLN A 329 -8.38 -20.59 22.32
N GLY A 330 -8.10 -21.09 23.53
CA GLY A 330 -7.78 -22.49 23.83
C GLY A 330 -8.94 -23.25 24.46
#